data_df78d7aafe960f7a2ca8a4d4bff0d362
#
_entry.id   df78d7aafe960f7a2ca8a4d4bff0d362
#
_cell.length_a   1.000
_cell.length_b   1.000
_cell.length_c   1.000
_cell.angle_alpha   90.00
_cell.angle_beta   90.00
_cell.angle_gamma   90.00
#
_symmetry.space_group_name_H-M   'P 1'
#
loop_
_entity.id
_entity.type
_entity.pdbx_description
1 polymer ?
#
loop_
_entity_poly.entity_id
_entity_poly.type
_entity_poly.pdbx_seq_one_letter_code
_entity_poly.pdbx_strand_id
1 'polypeptide(L)'
;KRLRVIMLFLSIFTLTAVAKAVYQKYAGFDETETTMLIETEMYKTHLLSDVTRYFSFFTDAGNFGSNMGFAAILFGISAIFVKERSIRIYYAIIAVCSIYALFISGTRGALFVPIGGIILLTFLSKNIKLMGATVFFGLFFYVFFAHTYIGESNTSIRRMRTAFRPTED
;
A
#
# COMPACT_ATOMS: atom_id res chain seq x y z
N LYS A 1 -12.89 -6.90 24.09
CA LYS A 1 -13.70 -5.73 23.67
C LYS A 1 -12.83 -4.56 23.17
N ARG A 2 -11.79 -4.13 23.93
CA ARG A 2 -10.93 -2.97 23.56
C ARG A 2 -10.26 -3.12 22.18
N LEU A 3 -9.71 -4.29 21.87
CA LEU A 3 -9.07 -4.51 20.56
C LEU A 3 -10.05 -4.35 19.39
N ARG A 4 -11.30 -4.83 19.51
CA ARG A 4 -12.31 -4.66 18.47
C ARG A 4 -12.63 -3.20 18.20
N VAL A 5 -12.68 -2.36 19.24
CA VAL A 5 -12.92 -0.93 19.12
C VAL A 5 -11.76 -0.24 18.38
N ILE A 6 -10.51 -0.56 18.76
CA ILE A 6 -9.32 -0.04 18.09
C ILE A 6 -9.32 -0.43 16.60
N MET A 7 -9.60 -1.71 16.30
CA MET A 7 -9.66 -2.19 14.92
C MET A 7 -10.76 -1.50 14.11
N LEU A 8 -11.90 -1.18 14.74
CA LEU A 8 -12.98 -0.44 14.10
C LEU A 8 -12.53 0.99 13.74
N PHE A 9 -11.93 1.73 14.68
CA PHE A 9 -11.43 3.07 14.40
C PHE A 9 -10.36 3.07 13.30
N LEU A 10 -9.40 2.14 13.38
CA LEU A 10 -8.37 1.99 12.35
C LEU A 10 -8.99 1.66 10.97
N SER A 11 -10.03 0.84 10.94
CA SER A 11 -10.69 0.48 9.69
C SER A 11 -11.41 1.68 9.06
N ILE A 12 -12.11 2.48 9.86
CA ILE A 12 -12.78 3.70 9.38
C ILE A 12 -11.72 4.69 8.85
N PHE A 13 -10.66 4.95 9.62
CA PHE A 13 -9.57 5.83 9.21
C PHE A 13 -8.93 5.36 7.90
N THR A 14 -8.64 4.05 7.78
CA THR A 14 -8.06 3.48 6.56
C THR A 14 -8.99 3.66 5.36
N LEU A 15 -10.28 3.36 5.51
CA LEU A 15 -11.25 3.50 4.42
C LEU A 15 -11.44 4.95 3.99
N THR A 16 -11.49 5.90 4.94
CA THR A 16 -11.56 7.33 4.61
C THR A 16 -10.31 7.81 3.89
N ALA A 17 -9.13 7.34 4.32
CA ALA A 17 -7.87 7.66 3.65
C ALA A 17 -7.81 7.09 2.23
N VAL A 18 -8.27 5.86 2.03
CA VAL A 18 -8.38 5.26 0.68
C VAL A 18 -9.36 6.05 -0.18
N ALA A 19 -10.54 6.39 0.35
CA ALA A 19 -11.56 7.14 -0.38
C ALA A 19 -11.05 8.52 -0.82
N LYS A 20 -10.35 9.24 0.05
CA LYS A 20 -9.75 10.55 -0.30
C LYS A 20 -8.66 10.40 -1.37
N ALA A 21 -7.80 9.38 -1.29
CA ALA A 21 -6.78 9.14 -2.32
C ALA A 21 -7.39 8.77 -3.68
N VAL A 22 -8.47 8.00 -3.67
CA VAL A 22 -9.25 7.70 -4.87
C VAL A 22 -9.89 8.98 -5.43
N TYR A 23 -10.45 9.82 -4.58
CA TYR A 23 -10.98 11.13 -4.97
C TYR A 23 -9.88 11.99 -5.64
N GLN A 24 -8.70 12.13 -5.01
CA GLN A 24 -7.56 12.84 -5.60
C GLN A 24 -7.17 12.29 -6.98
N LYS A 25 -7.27 10.97 -7.16
CA LYS A 25 -6.93 10.33 -8.44
C LYS A 25 -7.89 10.67 -9.57
N TYR A 26 -9.19 10.78 -9.29
CA TYR A 26 -10.21 10.99 -10.33
C TYR A 26 -10.67 12.44 -10.46
N ALA A 27 -10.71 13.19 -9.34
CA ALA A 27 -11.14 14.58 -9.32
C ALA A 27 -9.97 15.58 -9.33
N GLY A 28 -8.74 15.10 -9.07
CA GLY A 28 -7.56 15.96 -8.90
C GLY A 28 -7.36 16.43 -7.45
N PHE A 29 -6.30 17.22 -7.25
CA PHE A 29 -6.04 17.88 -5.99
C PHE A 29 -6.94 19.11 -5.83
N ASP A 30 -7.40 19.37 -4.63
CA ASP A 30 -8.16 20.58 -4.32
C ASP A 30 -7.22 21.82 -4.23
N GLU A 31 -7.81 23.03 -4.12
CA GLU A 31 -7.03 24.29 -4.08
C GLU A 31 -6.06 24.31 -2.90
N THR A 32 -6.48 23.81 -1.74
CA THR A 32 -5.63 23.77 -0.54
C THR A 32 -4.47 22.80 -0.70
N GLU A 33 -4.73 21.62 -1.26
CA GLU A 33 -3.70 20.62 -1.56
C GLU A 33 -2.70 21.13 -2.60
N THR A 34 -3.20 21.80 -3.62
CA THR A 34 -2.36 22.38 -4.68
C THR A 34 -1.47 23.51 -4.12
N THR A 35 -2.03 24.39 -3.27
CA THR A 35 -1.28 25.45 -2.59
C THR A 35 -0.20 24.84 -1.71
N MET A 36 -0.54 23.83 -0.91
CA MET A 36 0.42 23.12 -0.07
C MET A 36 1.56 22.50 -0.90
N LEU A 37 1.24 21.87 -2.02
CA LEU A 37 2.24 21.27 -2.90
C LEU A 37 3.20 22.31 -3.47
N ILE A 38 2.71 23.53 -3.80
CA ILE A 38 3.52 24.62 -4.34
C ILE A 38 4.38 25.23 -3.24
N GLU A 39 3.81 25.59 -2.09
CA GLU A 39 4.52 26.24 -0.98
C GLU A 39 5.63 25.38 -0.39
N THR A 40 5.42 24.05 -0.34
CA THR A 40 6.41 23.09 0.18
C THR A 40 7.34 22.56 -0.91
N GLU A 41 7.25 23.03 -2.14
CA GLU A 41 7.97 22.50 -3.31
C GLU A 41 7.76 20.99 -3.57
N MET A 42 6.75 20.39 -2.92
CA MET A 42 6.48 18.96 -3.05
C MET A 42 5.92 18.58 -4.43
N TYR A 43 5.46 19.56 -5.23
CA TYR A 43 5.08 19.31 -6.62
C TYR A 43 6.19 18.64 -7.41
N LYS A 44 7.46 18.92 -7.14
CA LYS A 44 8.63 18.30 -7.79
C LYS A 44 8.70 16.77 -7.59
N THR A 45 8.11 16.27 -6.51
CA THR A 45 8.13 14.85 -6.16
C THR A 45 6.79 14.15 -6.34
N HIS A 46 5.67 14.89 -6.32
CA HIS A 46 4.30 14.36 -6.41
C HIS A 46 3.73 14.48 -7.81
N LEU A 47 4.10 15.53 -8.55
CA LEU A 47 3.68 15.77 -9.95
C LEU A 47 4.89 15.55 -10.86
N LEU A 48 5.34 14.31 -10.97
CA LEU A 48 6.37 13.94 -11.94
C LEU A 48 5.75 13.89 -13.34
N SER A 49 6.55 14.16 -14.38
CA SER A 49 6.07 14.20 -15.76
C SER A 49 5.20 13.00 -16.17
N ASP A 50 5.46 11.84 -15.59
CA ASP A 50 4.80 10.59 -15.95
C ASP A 50 3.89 10.00 -14.86
N VAL A 51 4.02 10.42 -13.60
CA VAL A 51 3.31 9.78 -12.47
C VAL A 51 2.89 10.81 -11.42
N THR A 52 1.58 10.89 -11.17
CA THR A 52 1.04 11.61 -10.01
C THR A 52 1.03 10.68 -8.79
N ARG A 53 1.53 11.18 -7.66
CA ARG A 53 1.59 10.45 -6.39
C ARG A 53 0.56 11.01 -5.44
N TYR A 54 -0.39 10.18 -5.04
CA TYR A 54 -1.50 10.55 -4.17
C TYR A 54 -1.12 10.35 -2.70
N PHE A 55 -1.49 11.30 -1.85
CA PHE A 55 -1.07 11.32 -0.44
C PHE A 55 -2.26 11.34 0.54
N SER A 56 -3.51 11.46 0.04
CA SER A 56 -4.73 11.49 0.87
C SER A 56 -4.68 12.63 1.91
N PHE A 57 -4.83 12.32 3.20
CA PHE A 57 -4.71 13.27 4.31
C PHE A 57 -3.30 13.33 4.91
N PHE A 58 -2.36 12.59 4.36
CA PHE A 58 -1.01 12.50 4.90
C PHE A 58 -0.15 13.65 4.37
N THR A 59 0.95 13.91 5.05
CA THR A 59 1.89 14.97 4.68
C THR A 59 2.56 14.71 3.33
N ASP A 60 2.76 13.43 2.98
CA ASP A 60 3.35 13.02 1.70
C ASP A 60 2.89 11.62 1.28
N ALA A 61 3.13 11.29 0.01
CA ALA A 61 2.76 10.01 -0.56
C ALA A 61 3.55 8.81 0.02
N GLY A 62 4.75 9.05 0.59
CA GLY A 62 5.54 8.03 1.26
C GLY A 62 4.91 7.60 2.58
N ASN A 63 4.50 8.56 3.39
CA ASN A 63 3.77 8.34 4.62
C ASN A 63 2.43 7.65 4.35
N PHE A 64 1.66 8.14 3.36
CA PHE A 64 0.42 7.50 2.95
C PHE A 64 0.64 6.04 2.54
N GLY A 65 1.56 5.78 1.61
CA GLY A 65 1.87 4.44 1.12
C GLY A 65 2.30 3.48 2.24
N SER A 66 3.17 3.94 3.15
CA SER A 66 3.66 3.14 4.27
C SER A 66 2.53 2.76 5.24
N ASN A 67 1.64 3.71 5.56
CA ASN A 67 0.47 3.44 6.40
C ASN A 67 -0.51 2.47 5.71
N MET A 68 -0.71 2.60 4.40
CA MET A 68 -1.55 1.66 3.64
C MET A 68 -0.92 0.28 3.56
N GLY A 69 0.40 0.19 3.42
CA GLY A 69 1.14 -1.08 3.52
C GLY A 69 0.98 -1.75 4.88
N PHE A 70 1.07 -0.98 5.96
CA PHE A 70 0.82 -1.47 7.31
C PHE A 70 -0.64 -1.93 7.49
N ALA A 71 -1.61 -1.14 7.04
CA ALA A 71 -3.03 -1.48 7.11
C ALA A 71 -3.33 -2.78 6.32
N ALA A 72 -2.74 -2.96 5.14
CA ALA A 72 -2.90 -4.17 4.35
C ALA A 72 -2.48 -5.44 5.13
N ILE A 73 -1.33 -5.39 5.82
CA ILE A 73 -0.87 -6.50 6.65
C ILE A 73 -1.74 -6.68 7.89
N LEU A 74 -2.05 -5.60 8.61
CA LEU A 74 -2.86 -5.67 9.82
C LEU A 74 -4.23 -6.30 9.56
N PHE A 75 -4.95 -5.80 8.56
CA PHE A 75 -6.27 -6.31 8.22
C PHE A 75 -6.21 -7.64 7.49
N GLY A 76 -5.19 -7.89 6.67
CA GLY A 76 -4.97 -9.18 6.02
C GLY A 76 -4.75 -10.30 7.04
N ILE A 77 -3.86 -10.11 8.02
CA ILE A 77 -3.64 -11.05 9.11
C ILE A 77 -4.92 -11.22 9.94
N SER A 78 -5.58 -10.12 10.30
CA SER A 78 -6.82 -10.17 11.07
C SER A 78 -7.91 -10.95 10.36
N ALA A 79 -8.02 -10.84 9.03
CA ALA A 79 -8.96 -11.62 8.24
C ALA A 79 -8.70 -13.12 8.30
N ILE A 80 -7.43 -13.55 8.42
CA ILE A 80 -7.10 -14.98 8.53
C ILE A 80 -7.51 -15.55 9.91
N PHE A 81 -7.29 -14.78 10.99
CA PHE A 81 -7.49 -15.29 12.36
C PHE A 81 -8.90 -15.09 12.92
N VAL A 82 -9.69 -14.18 12.34
CA VAL A 82 -11.08 -13.95 12.78
C VAL A 82 -11.99 -15.10 12.35
N LYS A 83 -12.77 -15.64 13.31
CA LYS A 83 -13.69 -16.76 13.08
C LYS A 83 -15.00 -16.31 12.42
N GLU A 84 -15.49 -15.13 12.74
CA GLU A 84 -16.75 -14.58 12.24
C GLU A 84 -16.62 -14.22 10.76
N ARG A 85 -17.41 -14.90 9.90
CA ARG A 85 -17.33 -14.77 8.43
C ARG A 85 -17.51 -13.32 7.95
N SER A 86 -18.47 -12.61 8.52
CA SER A 86 -18.75 -11.21 8.13
C SER A 86 -17.57 -10.28 8.40
N ILE A 87 -16.97 -10.40 9.60
CA ILE A 87 -15.81 -9.59 9.99
C ILE A 87 -14.58 -9.98 9.16
N ARG A 88 -14.43 -11.27 8.85
CA ARG A 88 -13.35 -11.78 7.99
C ARG A 88 -13.43 -11.13 6.61
N ILE A 89 -14.60 -11.13 5.98
CA ILE A 89 -14.82 -10.53 4.66
C ILE A 89 -14.56 -9.01 4.72
N TYR A 90 -15.07 -8.35 5.75
CA TYR A 90 -14.86 -6.92 5.96
C TYR A 90 -13.36 -6.57 6.02
N TYR A 91 -12.57 -7.28 6.83
CA TYR A 91 -11.13 -7.04 6.93
C TYR A 91 -10.39 -7.40 5.64
N ALA A 92 -10.80 -8.45 4.94
CA ALA A 92 -10.21 -8.79 3.65
C ALA A 92 -10.43 -7.68 2.61
N ILE A 93 -11.62 -7.08 2.56
CA ILE A 93 -11.92 -5.94 1.68
C ILE A 93 -11.01 -4.75 2.03
N ILE A 94 -10.87 -4.42 3.32
CA ILE A 94 -9.98 -3.31 3.73
C ILE A 94 -8.54 -3.60 3.33
N ALA A 95 -8.05 -4.82 3.51
CA ALA A 95 -6.71 -5.19 3.10
C ALA A 95 -6.48 -5.00 1.59
N VAL A 96 -7.44 -5.42 0.76
CA VAL A 96 -7.38 -5.23 -0.71
C VAL A 96 -7.42 -3.75 -1.07
N CYS A 97 -8.31 -2.96 -0.46
CA CYS A 97 -8.36 -1.52 -0.66
C CYS A 97 -7.05 -0.82 -0.26
N SER A 98 -6.42 -1.27 0.84
CA SER A 98 -5.13 -0.74 1.30
C SER A 98 -3.99 -1.08 0.34
N ILE A 99 -3.98 -2.29 -0.24
CA ILE A 99 -3.02 -2.67 -1.28
C ILE A 99 -3.19 -1.76 -2.51
N TYR A 100 -4.43 -1.54 -2.95
CA TYR A 100 -4.69 -0.62 -4.06
C TYR A 100 -4.20 0.80 -3.75
N ALA A 101 -4.48 1.31 -2.55
CA ALA A 101 -4.03 2.64 -2.11
C ALA A 101 -2.50 2.75 -2.02
N LEU A 102 -1.83 1.70 -1.56
CA LEU A 102 -0.37 1.59 -1.60
C LEU A 102 0.17 1.77 -3.03
N PHE A 103 -0.45 1.12 -4.03
CA PHE A 103 -0.02 1.25 -5.42
C PHE A 103 -0.23 2.66 -5.96
N ILE A 104 -1.35 3.33 -5.69
CA ILE A 104 -1.61 4.68 -6.18
C ILE A 104 -0.76 5.75 -5.47
N SER A 105 -0.20 5.46 -4.28
CA SER A 105 0.78 6.35 -3.65
C SER A 105 2.06 6.51 -4.48
N GLY A 106 2.34 5.56 -5.39
CA GLY A 106 3.52 5.58 -6.24
C GLY A 106 4.85 5.56 -5.48
N THR A 107 4.86 5.10 -4.22
CA THR A 107 6.04 5.11 -3.36
C THR A 107 6.71 3.76 -3.33
N ARG A 108 7.88 3.65 -3.97
CA ARG A 108 8.67 2.41 -4.06
C ARG A 108 9.04 1.83 -2.68
N GLY A 109 9.49 2.69 -1.76
CA GLY A 109 9.88 2.28 -0.41
C GLY A 109 8.74 1.71 0.43
N ALA A 110 7.50 2.14 0.18
CA ALA A 110 6.34 1.67 0.92
C ALA A 110 6.02 0.18 0.66
N LEU A 111 6.49 -0.40 -0.46
CA LEU A 111 6.36 -1.84 -0.74
C LEU A 111 7.12 -2.71 0.27
N PHE A 112 8.19 -2.21 0.87
CA PHE A 112 8.95 -2.96 1.87
C PHE A 112 8.19 -3.13 3.19
N VAL A 113 7.18 -2.29 3.47
CA VAL A 113 6.36 -2.41 4.70
C VAL A 113 5.57 -3.72 4.73
N PRO A 114 4.74 -4.06 3.72
CA PRO A 114 4.04 -5.34 3.71
C PRO A 114 5.00 -6.53 3.60
N ILE A 115 6.09 -6.43 2.86
CA ILE A 115 7.10 -7.49 2.76
C ILE A 115 7.71 -7.76 4.14
N GLY A 116 8.18 -6.73 4.84
CA GLY A 116 8.72 -6.84 6.19
C GLY A 116 7.71 -7.42 7.19
N GLY A 117 6.44 -6.99 7.09
CA GLY A 117 5.36 -7.50 7.92
C GLY A 117 5.10 -9.00 7.72
N ILE A 118 5.12 -9.49 6.49
CA ILE A 118 4.96 -10.92 6.18
C ILE A 118 6.17 -11.72 6.68
N ILE A 119 7.38 -11.22 6.48
CA ILE A 119 8.61 -11.84 6.99
C ILE A 119 8.54 -11.97 8.51
N LEU A 120 8.21 -10.88 9.21
CA LEU A 120 8.09 -10.86 10.66
C LEU A 120 7.04 -11.86 11.16
N LEU A 121 5.85 -11.89 10.54
CA LEU A 121 4.80 -12.85 10.87
C LEU A 121 5.31 -14.29 10.71
N THR A 122 6.05 -14.55 9.65
CA THR A 122 6.62 -15.87 9.38
C THR A 122 7.58 -16.32 10.46
N PHE A 123 8.48 -15.42 10.88
CA PHE A 123 9.40 -15.69 11.98
C PHE A 123 8.67 -15.97 13.29
N LEU A 124 7.69 -15.15 13.64
CA LEU A 124 6.93 -15.27 14.89
C LEU A 124 6.05 -16.53 14.92
N SER A 125 5.51 -16.94 13.77
CA SER A 125 4.60 -18.10 13.72
C SER A 125 5.31 -19.44 13.87
N LYS A 126 6.64 -19.51 13.62
CA LYS A 126 7.45 -20.74 13.60
C LYS A 126 6.86 -21.88 12.75
N ASN A 127 6.01 -21.55 11.79
CA ASN A 127 5.31 -22.51 10.95
C ASN A 127 6.05 -22.71 9.63
N ILE A 128 6.62 -23.89 9.42
CA ILE A 128 7.42 -24.22 8.23
C ILE A 128 6.63 -24.07 6.92
N LYS A 129 5.32 -24.37 6.94
CA LYS A 129 4.46 -24.20 5.75
C LYS A 129 4.27 -22.73 5.41
N LEU A 130 4.11 -21.87 6.44
CA LEU A 130 4.02 -20.43 6.24
C LEU A 130 5.35 -19.86 5.74
N MET A 131 6.48 -20.38 6.26
CA MET A 131 7.82 -20.00 5.78
C MET A 131 7.99 -20.33 4.29
N GLY A 132 7.62 -21.56 3.88
CA GLY A 132 7.64 -21.95 2.47
C GLY A 132 6.76 -21.07 1.59
N ALA A 133 5.53 -20.77 2.04
CA ALA A 133 4.64 -19.88 1.31
C ALA A 133 5.20 -18.46 1.19
N THR A 134 5.78 -17.91 2.26
CA THR A 134 6.39 -16.57 2.24
C THR A 134 7.56 -16.50 1.26
N VAL A 135 8.43 -17.49 1.25
CA VAL A 135 9.55 -17.58 0.31
C VAL A 135 9.03 -17.70 -1.13
N PHE A 136 8.05 -18.56 -1.37
CA PHE A 136 7.44 -18.72 -2.69
C PHE A 136 6.82 -17.42 -3.22
N PHE A 137 5.99 -16.74 -2.40
CA PHE A 137 5.38 -15.48 -2.79
C PHE A 137 6.41 -14.36 -2.91
N GLY A 138 7.44 -14.34 -2.08
CA GLY A 138 8.54 -13.36 -2.17
C GLY A 138 9.31 -13.51 -3.48
N LEU A 139 9.66 -14.75 -3.86
CA LEU A 139 10.31 -15.06 -5.15
C LEU A 139 9.38 -14.74 -6.34
N PHE A 140 8.09 -15.09 -6.24
CA PHE A 140 7.11 -14.76 -7.27
C PHE A 140 7.01 -13.24 -7.46
N PHE A 141 6.93 -12.48 -6.39
CA PHE A 141 6.89 -11.01 -6.42
C PHE A 141 8.18 -10.43 -7.02
N TYR A 142 9.32 -10.94 -6.60
CA TYR A 142 10.62 -10.53 -7.16
C TYR A 142 10.68 -10.80 -8.66
N VAL A 143 10.38 -12.03 -9.11
CA VAL A 143 10.38 -12.39 -10.54
C VAL A 143 9.38 -11.55 -11.32
N PHE A 144 8.18 -11.31 -10.78
CA PHE A 144 7.16 -10.47 -11.42
C PHE A 144 7.67 -9.05 -11.65
N PHE A 145 8.25 -8.41 -10.63
CA PHE A 145 8.72 -7.01 -10.77
C PHE A 145 10.07 -6.93 -11.48
N ALA A 146 10.98 -7.88 -11.31
CA ALA A 146 12.31 -7.85 -11.91
C ALA A 146 12.35 -8.36 -13.34
N HIS A 147 11.54 -9.36 -13.72
CA HIS A 147 11.71 -10.09 -14.98
C HIS A 147 10.50 -10.05 -15.93
N THR A 148 9.30 -9.59 -15.49
CA THR A 148 8.15 -9.51 -16.40
C THR A 148 7.91 -8.09 -16.89
N TYR A 149 7.26 -7.93 -18.03
CA TYR A 149 6.83 -6.65 -18.62
C TYR A 149 5.32 -6.45 -18.55
N ILE A 150 4.59 -7.30 -17.81
CA ILE A 150 3.14 -7.26 -17.68
C ILE A 150 2.73 -5.97 -16.96
N GLY A 151 1.85 -5.17 -17.56
CA GLY A 151 1.35 -3.90 -16.99
C GLY A 151 2.29 -2.71 -17.16
N GLU A 152 3.23 -2.74 -18.10
CA GLU A 152 4.19 -1.65 -18.36
C GLU A 152 3.51 -0.36 -18.85
N SER A 153 2.32 -0.47 -19.44
CA SER A 153 1.47 0.67 -19.77
C SER A 153 0.93 1.42 -18.53
N ASN A 154 0.96 0.79 -17.36
CA ASN A 154 0.54 1.42 -16.11
C ASN A 154 1.74 2.08 -15.43
N THR A 155 1.73 3.41 -15.40
CA THR A 155 2.83 4.23 -14.85
C THR A 155 3.16 3.89 -13.39
N SER A 156 2.16 3.54 -12.57
CA SER A 156 2.37 3.13 -11.17
C SER A 156 3.13 1.81 -11.08
N ILE A 157 2.79 0.81 -11.91
CA ILE A 157 3.48 -0.49 -11.94
C ILE A 157 4.92 -0.32 -12.46
N ARG A 158 5.09 0.46 -13.54
CA ARG A 158 6.42 0.78 -14.10
C ARG A 158 7.31 1.40 -13.02
N ARG A 159 6.80 2.37 -12.27
CA ARG A 159 7.54 3.01 -11.18
C ARG A 159 7.89 2.05 -10.04
N MET A 160 7.00 1.13 -9.68
CA MET A 160 7.31 0.12 -8.65
C MET A 160 8.44 -0.82 -9.08
N ARG A 161 8.56 -1.07 -10.39
CA ARG A 161 9.63 -1.90 -10.97
C ARG A 161 11.01 -1.28 -10.84
N THR A 162 11.14 0.05 -10.91
CA THR A 162 12.44 0.69 -10.75
C THR A 162 13.05 0.48 -9.35
N ALA A 163 12.27 0.03 -8.36
CA ALA A 163 12.80 -0.44 -7.09
C ALA A 163 13.62 -1.74 -7.23
N PHE A 164 13.32 -2.55 -8.27
CA PHE A 164 13.95 -3.85 -8.53
C PHE A 164 14.87 -3.81 -9.75
N ARG A 165 14.79 -2.75 -10.58
CA ARG A 165 15.64 -2.52 -11.78
C ARG A 165 16.15 -1.08 -11.76
N PRO A 166 17.16 -0.76 -10.96
CA PRO A 166 17.64 0.63 -10.80
C PRO A 166 18.40 1.19 -12.02
N THR A 167 18.66 0.39 -13.06
CA THR A 167 19.43 0.78 -14.25
C THR A 167 18.57 1.22 -15.45
N GLU A 168 17.26 1.29 -15.30
CA GLU A 168 16.33 1.69 -16.38
C GLU A 168 15.77 3.13 -16.21
N ASP A 169 16.43 3.98 -15.43
CA ASP A 169 16.12 5.42 -15.29
C ASP A 169 16.90 6.27 -16.27
#